data_825827857465bc8063029b39e042e28c
#
_entry.id   825827857465bc8063029b39e042e28c
#
_cell.length_a   1.000
_cell.length_b   1.000
_cell.length_c   1.000
_cell.angle_alpha   90.00
_cell.angle_beta   90.00
_cell.angle_gamma   90.00
#
_symmetry.space_group_name_H-M   'P 1'
#
loop_
_entity.id
_entity.type
_entity.pdbx_description
1 polymer ?
#
loop_
_entity_poly.entity_id
_entity_poly.type
_entity_poly.pdbx_seq_one_letter_code
_entity_poly.pdbx_strand_id
1 'polypeptide(L)'
;LGDVYKRQVKDNKNWKFKSTEYIAALCNPKKIFKDSDLGRFSKTNFIVCDHIQDTNNLGAIARSAASFDFNVMCIPERRSARLNERTFKISSGGLEKIDIVEYKSIFTLIKKFQSMDIWTIGLDMNGDQSIQNFDVGNQFLAFFIGSEENGLSNEIQNKLDEVLNISTTDKIESLNVSVAAGIAMQHIFIKN
;
A
#
# COMPACT_ATOMS: atom_id res chain seq x y z
N LEU A 1 3.78 19.90 8.26
CA LEU A 1 4.89 19.98 7.29
C LEU A 1 6.17 20.05 8.11
N GLY A 2 6.85 18.88 8.27
CA GLY A 2 8.14 18.83 8.92
C GLY A 2 9.15 19.68 8.12
N ASP A 3 10.02 20.37 8.81
CA ASP A 3 11.05 21.23 8.22
C ASP A 3 11.93 20.45 7.25
N VAL A 4 11.71 20.63 5.96
CA VAL A 4 12.57 20.12 4.91
C VAL A 4 13.69 21.13 4.67
N TYR A 5 14.87 20.87 5.23
CA TYR A 5 16.07 21.66 4.92
C TYR A 5 16.57 21.31 3.52
N LYS A 6 16.24 22.14 2.53
CA LYS A 6 16.90 22.10 1.22
C LYS A 6 18.29 22.67 1.33
N ARG A 7 19.32 21.85 1.31
CA ARG A 7 20.70 22.29 1.24
C ARG A 7 21.26 22.00 -0.17
N GLN A 8 21.61 23.05 -0.91
CA GLN A 8 22.34 22.90 -2.16
C GLN A 8 23.76 22.45 -1.85
N VAL A 9 24.15 21.27 -2.29
CA VAL A 9 25.48 20.71 -2.07
C VAL A 9 26.30 20.95 -3.33
N LYS A 10 27.07 22.03 -3.34
CA LYS A 10 28.23 22.17 -4.24
C LYS A 10 29.43 21.56 -3.51
N ASP A 11 30.00 20.48 -4.08
CA ASP A 11 31.28 19.87 -3.70
C ASP A 11 31.56 19.73 -2.19
N ASN A 12 30.87 18.79 -1.51
CA ASN A 12 31.22 18.45 -0.14
C ASN A 12 31.86 17.06 -0.09
N LYS A 13 33.18 16.99 -0.01
CA LYS A 13 34.00 15.74 0.09
C LYS A 13 33.61 14.83 1.28
N ASN A 14 32.82 15.31 2.22
CA ASN A 14 32.38 14.57 3.41
C ASN A 14 30.96 13.99 3.30
N TRP A 15 30.35 14.04 2.13
CA TRP A 15 28.99 13.52 1.92
C TRP A 15 29.03 11.99 1.76
N LYS A 16 28.42 11.26 2.67
CA LYS A 16 28.40 9.79 2.67
C LYS A 16 27.48 9.17 1.62
N PHE A 17 26.70 9.97 0.90
CA PHE A 17 25.73 9.48 -0.07
C PHE A 17 26.20 9.81 -1.48
N LYS A 18 26.30 8.79 -2.34
CA LYS A 18 26.51 8.96 -3.78
C LYS A 18 25.16 9.32 -4.41
N SER A 19 24.88 10.60 -4.60
CA SER A 19 23.73 11.07 -5.38
C SER A 19 24.21 11.49 -6.75
N THR A 20 23.53 11.06 -7.79
CA THR A 20 23.70 11.56 -9.16
C THR A 20 22.91 12.85 -9.39
N GLU A 21 22.17 13.32 -8.39
CA GLU A 21 21.33 14.51 -8.46
C GLU A 21 22.00 15.68 -7.71
N TYR A 22 21.81 16.90 -8.23
CA TYR A 22 22.41 18.12 -7.69
C TYR A 22 21.79 18.62 -6.38
N ILE A 23 20.68 18.00 -5.93
CA ILE A 23 19.95 18.39 -4.72
C ILE A 23 19.70 17.15 -3.88
N ALA A 24 20.06 17.18 -2.60
CA ALA A 24 19.71 16.18 -1.61
C ALA A 24 19.00 16.86 -0.43
N ALA A 25 17.98 16.19 0.11
CA ALA A 25 17.29 16.62 1.32
C ALA A 25 17.56 15.62 2.45
N LEU A 26 17.95 16.13 3.62
CA LEU A 26 18.00 15.34 4.84
C LEU A 26 16.67 15.51 5.57
N CYS A 27 15.94 14.41 5.71
CA CYS A 27 14.63 14.40 6.37
C CYS A 27 14.66 13.54 7.63
N ASN A 28 13.76 13.80 8.56
CA ASN A 28 13.51 12.87 9.65
C ASN A 28 12.98 11.54 9.09
N PRO A 29 13.36 10.39 9.68
CA PRO A 29 12.83 9.11 9.26
C PRO A 29 11.28 9.10 9.31
N LYS A 30 10.65 8.47 8.31
CA LYS A 30 9.21 8.25 8.33
C LYS A 30 8.83 7.47 9.58
N LYS A 31 7.83 7.96 10.33
CA LYS A 31 7.28 7.24 11.48
C LYS A 31 6.56 5.99 10.96
N ILE A 32 6.88 4.85 11.56
CA ILE A 32 6.24 3.57 11.28
C ILE A 32 5.46 3.18 12.55
N PHE A 33 4.18 2.92 12.38
CA PHE A 33 3.28 2.44 13.42
C PHE A 33 3.29 0.92 13.47
N LYS A 34 2.76 0.36 14.53
CA LYS A 34 2.55 -1.08 14.69
C LYS A 34 1.07 -1.42 14.58
N ASP A 35 0.76 -2.68 14.34
CA ASP A 35 -0.61 -3.16 14.26
C ASP A 35 -1.41 -2.96 15.57
N SER A 36 -0.73 -2.72 16.71
CA SER A 36 -1.35 -2.28 17.95
C SER A 36 -1.89 -0.84 17.91
N ASP A 37 -1.40 -0.02 16.98
CA ASP A 37 -1.78 1.39 16.83
C ASP A 37 -2.99 1.59 15.89
N LEU A 38 -3.52 0.51 15.28
CA LEU A 38 -4.59 0.58 14.27
C LEU A 38 -5.82 1.37 14.73
N GLY A 39 -6.18 1.31 16.00
CA GLY A 39 -7.31 2.06 16.57
C GLY A 39 -7.24 3.58 16.37
N ARG A 40 -6.06 4.12 16.02
CA ARG A 40 -5.89 5.55 15.70
C ARG A 40 -6.43 5.92 14.32
N PHE A 41 -6.66 4.92 13.47
CA PHE A 41 -6.99 5.08 12.04
C PHE A 41 -8.41 4.59 11.72
N SER A 42 -9.36 4.72 12.65
CA SER A 42 -10.71 4.12 12.52
C SER A 42 -11.61 4.73 11.43
N LYS A 43 -11.20 5.82 10.80
CA LYS A 43 -11.99 6.55 9.78
C LYS A 43 -11.18 6.81 8.53
N THR A 44 -10.67 5.76 7.91
CA THR A 44 -9.89 5.84 6.67
C THR A 44 -9.86 4.50 5.96
N ASN A 45 -9.54 4.53 4.67
CA ASN A 45 -9.26 3.34 3.89
C ASN A 45 -7.80 2.90 4.05
N PHE A 46 -7.59 1.59 4.03
CA PHE A 46 -6.30 0.95 4.17
C PHE A 46 -5.93 0.18 2.91
N ILE A 47 -4.67 0.23 2.52
CA ILE A 47 -4.07 -0.71 1.56
C ILE A 47 -3.15 -1.67 2.32
N VAL A 48 -3.41 -2.96 2.24
CA VAL A 48 -2.62 -4.01 2.88
C VAL A 48 -1.81 -4.73 1.82
N CYS A 49 -0.49 -4.57 1.87
CA CYS A 49 0.44 -5.18 0.93
C CYS A 49 1.02 -6.46 1.54
N ASP A 50 0.55 -7.63 1.09
CA ASP A 50 1.06 -8.90 1.62
C ASP A 50 2.25 -9.40 0.80
N HIS A 51 3.46 -9.32 1.40
CA HIS A 51 4.71 -9.83 0.82
C HIS A 51 5.09 -9.23 -0.56
N ILE A 52 4.75 -7.95 -0.82
CA ILE A 52 5.26 -7.22 -1.98
C ILE A 52 6.76 -7.05 -1.83
N GLN A 53 7.56 -7.62 -2.74
CA GLN A 53 9.03 -7.65 -2.63
C GLN A 53 9.73 -6.61 -3.50
N ASP A 54 9.11 -6.18 -4.59
CA ASP A 54 9.69 -5.15 -5.46
C ASP A 54 9.40 -3.74 -4.91
N THR A 55 10.48 -3.00 -4.64
CA THR A 55 10.42 -1.59 -4.21
C THR A 55 9.71 -0.67 -5.22
N ASN A 56 9.74 -1.03 -6.52
CA ASN A 56 9.03 -0.27 -7.55
C ASN A 56 7.52 -0.43 -7.38
N ASN A 57 7.06 -1.67 -7.18
CA ASN A 57 5.63 -1.95 -6.96
C ASN A 57 5.16 -1.30 -5.67
N LEU A 58 5.89 -1.47 -4.56
CA LEU A 58 5.50 -0.86 -3.27
C LEU A 58 5.44 0.68 -3.35
N GLY A 59 6.41 1.32 -4.01
CA GLY A 59 6.41 2.77 -4.22
C GLY A 59 5.26 3.25 -5.11
N ALA A 60 4.94 2.52 -6.19
CA ALA A 60 3.83 2.83 -7.08
C ALA A 60 2.47 2.66 -6.38
N ILE A 61 2.31 1.60 -5.57
CA ILE A 61 1.11 1.38 -4.74
C ILE A 61 0.93 2.55 -3.75
N ALA A 62 2.00 2.95 -3.06
CA ALA A 62 1.95 4.08 -2.12
C ALA A 62 1.56 5.40 -2.80
N ARG A 63 2.03 5.63 -4.04
CA ARG A 63 1.63 6.78 -4.85
C ARG A 63 0.14 6.75 -5.18
N SER A 64 -0.37 5.61 -5.61
CA SER A 64 -1.79 5.41 -5.91
C SER A 64 -2.64 5.56 -4.66
N ALA A 65 -2.21 4.98 -3.52
CA ALA A 65 -2.89 5.09 -2.24
C ALA A 65 -3.09 6.57 -1.83
N ALA A 66 -2.01 7.36 -1.88
CA ALA A 66 -2.10 8.79 -1.60
C ALA A 66 -2.99 9.57 -2.59
N SER A 67 -3.14 9.07 -3.83
CA SER A 67 -3.96 9.72 -4.87
C SER A 67 -5.45 9.41 -4.72
N PHE A 68 -5.80 8.29 -4.10
CA PHE A 68 -7.17 7.77 -4.03
C PHE A 68 -7.69 7.63 -2.58
N ASP A 69 -7.17 8.44 -1.66
CA ASP A 69 -7.61 8.55 -0.26
C ASP A 69 -7.48 7.27 0.57
N PHE A 70 -6.49 6.43 0.23
CA PHE A 70 -6.05 5.33 1.07
C PHE A 70 -4.92 5.84 1.98
N ASN A 71 -5.28 6.34 3.16
CA ASN A 71 -4.35 7.11 3.98
C ASN A 71 -3.41 6.26 4.84
N VAL A 72 -3.61 4.94 4.87
CA VAL A 72 -2.76 4.01 5.63
C VAL A 72 -2.35 2.84 4.75
N MET A 73 -1.05 2.56 4.71
CA MET A 73 -0.49 1.37 4.09
C MET A 73 0.02 0.41 5.16
N CYS A 74 -0.49 -0.82 5.13
CA CYS A 74 -0.03 -1.90 6.01
C CYS A 74 0.96 -2.80 5.26
N ILE A 75 2.12 -3.05 5.86
CA ILE A 75 3.17 -3.93 5.31
C ILE A 75 3.62 -4.94 6.35
N PRO A 76 4.05 -6.16 5.99
CA PRO A 76 4.58 -7.10 6.97
C PRO A 76 5.95 -6.66 7.50
N GLU A 77 6.24 -6.92 8.77
CA GLU A 77 7.55 -6.64 9.39
C GLU A 77 8.71 -7.38 8.70
N ARG A 78 8.41 -8.48 8.03
CA ARG A 78 9.39 -9.34 7.36
C ARG A 78 8.93 -9.75 5.97
N ARG A 79 9.88 -10.08 5.08
CA ARG A 79 9.62 -10.58 3.72
C ARG A 79 8.80 -9.60 2.87
N SER A 80 9.10 -8.31 3.00
CA SER A 80 8.52 -7.24 2.19
C SER A 80 9.62 -6.32 1.69
N ALA A 81 9.35 -5.58 0.63
CA ALA A 81 10.23 -4.51 0.17
C ALA A 81 10.47 -3.49 1.30
N ARG A 82 11.70 -3.01 1.38
CA ARG A 82 12.06 -2.01 2.39
C ARG A 82 11.62 -0.62 1.93
N LEU A 83 11.20 0.18 2.90
CA LEU A 83 10.99 1.62 2.72
C LEU A 83 12.35 2.33 2.68
N ASN A 84 13.01 2.27 1.53
CA ASN A 84 14.30 2.88 1.27
C ASN A 84 14.18 4.08 0.33
N GLU A 85 15.29 4.75 0.05
CA GLU A 85 15.36 5.91 -0.84
C GLU A 85 14.66 5.66 -2.19
N ARG A 86 14.86 4.47 -2.79
CA ARG A 86 14.24 4.11 -4.06
C ARG A 86 12.71 4.05 -3.96
N THR A 87 12.17 3.43 -2.89
CA THR A 87 10.72 3.35 -2.66
C THR A 87 10.12 4.76 -2.51
N PHE A 88 10.78 5.64 -1.75
CA PHE A 88 10.36 7.04 -1.59
C PHE A 88 10.39 7.80 -2.92
N LYS A 89 11.46 7.64 -3.71
CA LYS A 89 11.57 8.28 -5.02
C LYS A 89 10.46 7.87 -5.97
N ILE A 90 10.14 6.57 -6.03
CA ILE A 90 9.08 6.02 -6.88
C ILE A 90 7.70 6.48 -6.43
N SER A 91 7.48 6.59 -5.13
CA SER A 91 6.20 7.07 -4.59
C SER A 91 5.90 8.52 -4.94
N SER A 92 6.90 9.28 -5.41
CA SER A 92 6.76 10.70 -5.81
C SER A 92 6.03 11.55 -4.77
N GLY A 93 6.34 11.36 -3.49
CA GLY A 93 5.71 12.05 -2.37
C GLY A 93 4.53 11.30 -1.74
N GLY A 94 4.10 10.16 -2.31
CA GLY A 94 2.99 9.39 -1.76
C GLY A 94 3.28 8.87 -0.36
N LEU A 95 4.47 8.29 -0.14
CA LEU A 95 4.87 7.77 1.18
C LEU A 95 4.93 8.84 2.27
N GLU A 96 5.14 10.10 1.93
CA GLU A 96 5.13 11.20 2.89
C GLU A 96 3.70 11.59 3.31
N LYS A 97 2.71 11.25 2.49
CA LYS A 97 1.31 11.63 2.67
C LYS A 97 0.45 10.59 3.37
N ILE A 98 0.85 9.34 3.34
CA ILE A 98 0.13 8.22 3.96
C ILE A 98 0.87 7.73 5.19
N ASP A 99 0.17 7.14 6.15
CA ASP A 99 0.78 6.49 7.31
C ASP A 99 1.15 5.04 7.00
N ILE A 100 2.20 4.55 7.65
CA ILE A 100 2.69 3.19 7.48
C ILE A 100 2.48 2.41 8.78
N VAL A 101 1.84 1.26 8.67
CA VAL A 101 1.64 0.31 9.77
C VAL A 101 2.35 -0.99 9.44
N GLU A 102 3.26 -1.43 10.30
CA GLU A 102 3.85 -2.76 10.22
C GLU A 102 3.03 -3.77 11.01
N TYR A 103 2.74 -4.92 10.41
CA TYR A 103 2.05 -6.02 11.06
C TYR A 103 2.91 -7.30 11.14
N LYS A 104 2.64 -8.14 12.17
CA LYS A 104 3.34 -9.41 12.38
C LYS A 104 2.60 -10.60 11.75
N SER A 105 1.29 -10.58 11.80
CA SER A 105 0.42 -11.64 11.28
C SER A 105 -0.76 -11.05 10.55
N ILE A 106 -0.92 -11.43 9.28
CA ILE A 106 -2.03 -10.98 8.45
C ILE A 106 -3.38 -11.44 9.02
N PHE A 107 -3.46 -12.64 9.59
CA PHE A 107 -4.68 -13.15 10.21
C PHE A 107 -5.10 -12.35 11.45
N THR A 108 -4.12 -11.91 12.24
CA THR A 108 -4.40 -11.00 13.37
C THR A 108 -4.84 -9.64 12.87
N LEU A 109 -4.25 -9.15 11.79
CA LEU A 109 -4.59 -7.88 11.16
C LEU A 109 -6.04 -7.90 10.64
N ILE A 110 -6.44 -8.97 9.90
CA ILE A 110 -7.81 -9.16 9.40
C ILE A 110 -8.81 -9.10 10.55
N LYS A 111 -8.61 -9.88 11.62
CA LYS A 111 -9.48 -9.88 12.80
C LYS A 111 -9.61 -8.51 13.45
N LYS A 112 -8.52 -7.74 13.49
CA LYS A 112 -8.53 -6.36 14.03
C LYS A 112 -9.41 -5.46 13.16
N PHE A 113 -9.27 -5.49 11.84
CA PHE A 113 -10.11 -4.69 10.95
C PHE A 113 -11.60 -5.05 11.11
N GLN A 114 -11.94 -6.34 11.11
CA GLN A 114 -13.30 -6.81 11.30
C GLN A 114 -13.87 -6.38 12.67
N SER A 115 -13.05 -6.38 13.73
CA SER A 115 -13.47 -5.88 15.05
C SER A 115 -13.65 -4.35 15.12
N MET A 116 -13.18 -3.62 14.11
CA MET A 116 -13.32 -2.17 13.96
C MET A 116 -14.42 -1.79 12.95
N ASP A 117 -15.24 -2.76 12.49
CA ASP A 117 -16.24 -2.60 11.43
C ASP A 117 -15.65 -2.04 10.11
N ILE A 118 -14.39 -2.43 9.81
CA ILE A 118 -13.71 -2.11 8.56
C ILE A 118 -13.79 -3.34 7.66
N TRP A 119 -14.36 -3.18 6.49
CA TRP A 119 -14.49 -4.25 5.50
C TRP A 119 -13.14 -4.72 5.00
N THR A 120 -12.93 -6.03 5.00
CA THR A 120 -11.70 -6.66 4.52
C THR A 120 -11.92 -7.24 3.13
N ILE A 121 -11.29 -6.64 2.12
CA ILE A 121 -11.52 -6.97 0.71
C ILE A 121 -10.21 -7.39 0.08
N GLY A 122 -10.18 -8.56 -0.56
CA GLY A 122 -9.04 -9.05 -1.32
C GLY A 122 -9.14 -8.69 -2.80
N LEU A 123 -7.99 -8.52 -3.45
CA LEU A 123 -7.88 -8.47 -4.90
C LEU A 123 -7.14 -9.72 -5.39
N ASP A 124 -7.82 -10.55 -6.15
CA ASP A 124 -7.26 -11.76 -6.74
C ASP A 124 -7.91 -12.02 -8.11
N MET A 125 -7.17 -12.63 -9.04
CA MET A 125 -7.69 -12.96 -10.37
C MET A 125 -8.86 -13.94 -10.33
N ASN A 126 -8.91 -14.79 -9.31
CA ASN A 126 -9.97 -15.79 -9.08
C ASN A 126 -11.08 -15.27 -8.15
N GLY A 127 -11.16 -13.97 -7.89
CA GLY A 127 -12.21 -13.39 -7.05
C GLY A 127 -13.61 -13.67 -7.59
N ASP A 128 -14.56 -13.87 -6.71
CA ASP A 128 -15.93 -14.28 -7.05
C ASP A 128 -16.73 -13.18 -7.75
N GLN A 129 -16.36 -11.92 -7.53
CA GLN A 129 -17.06 -10.74 -8.04
C GLN A 129 -16.10 -9.78 -8.73
N SER A 130 -16.55 -9.22 -9.88
CA SER A 130 -15.81 -8.13 -10.51
C SER A 130 -15.92 -6.85 -9.69
N ILE A 131 -14.76 -6.19 -9.50
CA ILE A 131 -14.71 -4.90 -8.79
C ILE A 131 -15.64 -3.85 -9.42
N GLN A 132 -15.91 -3.95 -10.72
CA GLN A 132 -16.80 -3.02 -11.44
C GLN A 132 -18.25 -3.06 -10.91
N ASN A 133 -18.67 -4.22 -10.39
CA ASN A 133 -20.01 -4.44 -9.84
C ASN A 133 -20.06 -4.25 -8.32
N PHE A 134 -18.89 -4.02 -7.69
CA PHE A 134 -18.81 -3.87 -6.25
C PHE A 134 -19.20 -2.46 -5.81
N ASP A 135 -20.08 -2.39 -4.82
CA ASP A 135 -20.50 -1.14 -4.18
C ASP A 135 -20.01 -1.13 -2.72
N VAL A 136 -19.16 -0.19 -2.42
CA VAL A 136 -18.56 -0.02 -1.07
C VAL A 136 -19.57 0.57 -0.09
N GLY A 137 -20.59 1.26 -0.58
CA GLY A 137 -21.44 2.07 0.28
C GLY A 137 -20.66 3.17 1.01
N ASN A 138 -21.07 3.47 2.24
CA ASN A 138 -20.42 4.48 3.09
C ASN A 138 -19.45 3.85 4.12
N GLN A 139 -18.84 2.69 3.82
CA GLN A 139 -17.97 1.99 4.77
C GLN A 139 -16.49 2.21 4.46
N PHE A 140 -15.68 2.25 5.50
CA PHE A 140 -14.23 2.17 5.35
C PHE A 140 -13.81 0.74 5.09
N LEU A 141 -12.74 0.56 4.32
CA LEU A 141 -12.26 -0.75 3.95
C LEU A 141 -10.74 -0.89 4.10
N ALA A 142 -10.32 -2.13 4.28
CA ALA A 142 -8.95 -2.58 4.17
C ALA A 142 -8.83 -3.45 2.92
N PHE A 143 -8.09 -2.96 1.92
CA PHE A 143 -7.93 -3.60 0.63
C PHE A 143 -6.63 -4.41 0.60
N PHE A 144 -6.74 -5.71 0.47
CA PHE A 144 -5.62 -6.66 0.53
C PHE A 144 -5.14 -7.00 -0.88
N ILE A 145 -3.83 -6.87 -1.09
CA ILE A 145 -3.15 -7.29 -2.31
C ILE A 145 -2.00 -8.24 -1.96
N GLY A 146 -1.90 -9.32 -2.70
CA GLY A 146 -0.90 -10.35 -2.48
C GLY A 146 0.40 -10.11 -3.24
N SER A 147 1.36 -11.03 -3.09
CA SER A 147 2.65 -11.00 -3.77
C SER A 147 2.49 -11.12 -5.29
N GLU A 148 3.54 -10.69 -6.01
CA GLU A 148 3.58 -10.70 -7.48
C GLU A 148 3.48 -12.12 -8.08
N GLU A 149 4.03 -13.11 -7.37
CA GLU A 149 4.09 -14.49 -7.88
C GLU A 149 2.85 -15.32 -7.55
N ASN A 150 2.31 -15.15 -6.34
CA ASN A 150 1.30 -16.07 -5.79
C ASN A 150 -0.05 -15.40 -5.47
N GLY A 151 -0.14 -14.06 -5.64
CA GLY A 151 -1.34 -13.35 -5.20
C GLY A 151 -1.61 -13.50 -3.70
N LEU A 152 -2.87 -13.51 -3.31
CA LEU A 152 -3.32 -13.81 -1.96
C LEU A 152 -3.52 -15.32 -1.81
N SER A 153 -2.96 -15.93 -0.75
CA SER A 153 -3.19 -17.35 -0.50
C SER A 153 -4.68 -17.65 -0.24
N ASN A 154 -5.13 -18.85 -0.60
CA ASN A 154 -6.51 -19.28 -0.36
C ASN A 154 -6.91 -19.19 1.13
N GLU A 155 -5.94 -19.40 2.04
CA GLU A 155 -6.17 -19.28 3.48
C GLU A 155 -6.49 -17.84 3.89
N ILE A 156 -5.83 -16.86 3.27
CA ILE A 156 -6.11 -15.43 3.48
C ILE A 156 -7.47 -15.09 2.86
N GLN A 157 -7.70 -15.45 1.60
CA GLN A 157 -8.95 -15.18 0.89
C GLN A 157 -10.17 -15.65 1.67
N ASN A 158 -10.12 -16.87 2.23
CA ASN A 158 -11.19 -17.45 3.04
C ASN A 158 -11.46 -16.72 4.38
N LYS A 159 -10.64 -15.74 4.76
CA LYS A 159 -10.82 -14.94 5.99
C LYS A 159 -11.27 -13.51 5.72
N LEU A 160 -11.20 -13.10 4.47
CA LEU A 160 -11.69 -11.79 4.04
C LEU A 160 -13.22 -11.81 3.88
N ASP A 161 -13.82 -10.64 3.98
CA ASP A 161 -15.26 -10.51 3.79
C ASP A 161 -15.65 -10.68 2.33
N GLU A 162 -14.81 -10.21 1.40
CA GLU A 162 -15.00 -10.32 -0.06
C GLU A 162 -13.66 -10.49 -0.77
N VAL A 163 -13.69 -11.17 -1.92
CA VAL A 163 -12.55 -11.23 -2.85
C VAL A 163 -13.01 -10.81 -4.24
N LEU A 164 -12.41 -9.74 -4.74
CA LEU A 164 -12.78 -9.13 -6.00
C LEU A 164 -11.74 -9.43 -7.07
N ASN A 165 -12.19 -9.48 -8.34
CA ASN A 165 -11.32 -9.54 -9.49
C ASN A 165 -11.41 -8.28 -10.35
N ILE A 166 -10.38 -8.05 -11.16
CA ILE A 166 -10.40 -7.08 -12.26
C ILE A 166 -10.60 -7.85 -13.55
N SER A 167 -11.69 -7.57 -14.26
CA SER A 167 -11.95 -8.22 -15.54
C SER A 167 -10.89 -7.83 -16.56
N THR A 168 -10.20 -8.82 -17.11
CA THR A 168 -9.18 -8.69 -18.15
C THR A 168 -9.49 -9.61 -19.32
N THR A 169 -8.75 -9.48 -20.41
CA THR A 169 -8.82 -10.43 -21.54
C THR A 169 -7.84 -11.58 -21.31
N ASP A 170 -8.06 -12.71 -21.96
CA ASP A 170 -7.21 -13.92 -21.86
C ASP A 170 -5.83 -13.78 -22.54
N LYS A 171 -5.48 -12.57 -23.01
CA LYS A 171 -4.20 -12.33 -23.71
C LYS A 171 -2.99 -12.32 -22.78
N ILE A 172 -3.19 -12.01 -21.52
CA ILE A 172 -2.16 -11.95 -20.48
C ILE A 172 -2.71 -12.62 -19.22
N GLU A 173 -1.86 -13.37 -18.54
CA GLU A 173 -2.24 -14.13 -17.34
C GLU A 173 -2.67 -13.21 -16.19
N SER A 174 -1.90 -12.15 -15.94
CA SER A 174 -2.20 -11.22 -14.83
C SER A 174 -1.72 -9.80 -15.10
N LEU A 175 -2.28 -8.84 -14.39
CA LEU A 175 -1.78 -7.48 -14.35
C LEU A 175 -0.61 -7.36 -13.36
N ASN A 176 0.30 -6.42 -13.62
CA ASN A 176 1.25 -6.02 -12.59
C ASN A 176 0.50 -5.57 -11.33
N VAL A 177 0.98 -5.99 -10.15
CA VAL A 177 0.31 -5.78 -8.87
C VAL A 177 0.05 -4.30 -8.55
N SER A 178 0.98 -3.41 -8.91
CA SER A 178 0.79 -1.97 -8.66
C SER A 178 -0.24 -1.35 -9.60
N VAL A 179 -0.37 -1.88 -10.83
CA VAL A 179 -1.42 -1.48 -11.78
C VAL A 179 -2.78 -1.95 -11.29
N ALA A 180 -2.89 -3.23 -10.90
CA ALA A 180 -4.11 -3.80 -10.34
C ALA A 180 -4.58 -3.02 -9.09
N ALA A 181 -3.66 -2.76 -8.15
CA ALA A 181 -3.94 -1.97 -6.96
C ALA A 181 -4.42 -0.55 -7.30
N GLY A 182 -3.78 0.10 -8.29
CA GLY A 182 -4.18 1.45 -8.73
C GLY A 182 -5.58 1.50 -9.32
N ILE A 183 -5.94 0.53 -10.18
CA ILE A 183 -7.28 0.40 -10.77
C ILE A 183 -8.32 0.19 -9.67
N ALA A 184 -8.05 -0.71 -8.73
CA ALA A 184 -8.97 -1.04 -7.66
C ALA A 184 -9.19 0.14 -6.71
N MET A 185 -8.13 0.81 -6.27
CA MET A 185 -8.24 1.99 -5.40
C MET A 185 -8.97 3.15 -6.09
N GLN A 186 -8.72 3.37 -7.38
CA GLN A 186 -9.42 4.39 -8.17
C GLN A 186 -10.91 4.07 -8.27
N HIS A 187 -11.28 2.82 -8.52
CA HIS A 187 -12.68 2.40 -8.60
C HIS A 187 -13.41 2.66 -7.28
N ILE A 188 -12.80 2.30 -6.15
CA ILE A 188 -13.35 2.53 -4.83
C ILE A 188 -13.49 4.04 -4.55
N PHE A 189 -12.48 4.84 -4.90
CA PHE A 189 -12.49 6.29 -4.70
C PHE A 189 -13.63 7.00 -5.43
N ILE A 190 -13.98 6.58 -6.65
CA ILE A 190 -15.07 7.23 -7.42
C ILE A 190 -16.45 6.73 -7.02
N LYS A 191 -16.56 5.64 -6.27
CA LYS A 191 -17.84 5.08 -5.79
C LYS A 191 -18.21 5.59 -4.39
N ASN A 192 -17.25 6.13 -3.64
CA ASN A 192 -17.44 6.83 -2.37
C ASN A 192 -17.70 8.34 -2.60
#